data_6ae04ce432eaef64d155c75899d73145
#
_entry.id   6ae04ce432eaef64d155c75899d73145
#
_cell.length_a   1.000
_cell.length_b   1.000
_cell.length_c   1.000
_cell.angle_alpha   90.00
_cell.angle_beta   90.00
_cell.angle_gamma   90.00
#
_symmetry.space_group_name_H-M   'P 1'
#
loop_
_entity.id
_entity.type
_entity.pdbx_description
1 polymer ?
#
loop_
_entity_poly.entity_id
_entity_poly.type
_entity_poly.pdbx_seq_one_letter_code
_entity_poly.pdbx_strand_id
1 'polypeptide(L)'
;MFSFFKRKKAPDTPAPEPVVPAAPPAPAHAPAPASAPAPIAAAPIAAEASVLHEGANLFPETAERPTTELEKKTSWMARLKAGLSKTSSNLSLLFVGARIDEDLYEELEAALLMSDAGMDATEHLLGELRRKVKEDKLLDAAAVKAALKALMIELLQPLQKPLELGRHEPLVMMISGVNGAGKTTTIGKLAKHMQSFDQSVLLAAGDTFRAAAREQLMVWGQRNNVTVISQQSGDPAAVAFDAVQSGKARGTDVVMIDTAGRLPTQLHLMEELKKIKRVIGKGMDGAPHETLLVIDGNTGQNALAQVKAFDDALQLTGLVVTKLDGTAKGGVLAAIARTRPIPVYFIGVGEKLEDLQPFNAEEFVEALLG
;
A
#
# COMPACT_ATOMS: atom_id res chain seq x y z
N MET A 1 19.40 -66.76 25.75
CA MET A 1 18.46 -67.82 25.34
C MET A 1 17.60 -67.31 24.22
N PHE A 2 17.84 -67.77 23.00
CA PHE A 2 17.02 -68.05 21.81
C PHE A 2 15.91 -67.01 21.47
N SER A 3 16.12 -66.14 20.44
CA SER A 3 15.96 -66.40 19.01
C SER A 3 14.60 -66.98 18.61
N PHE A 4 13.81 -66.23 17.81
CA PHE A 4 13.09 -66.68 16.63
C PHE A 4 12.23 -65.54 16.02
N PHE A 5 12.70 -64.91 14.98
CA PHE A 5 11.83 -64.22 14.02
C PHE A 5 12.16 -64.72 12.60
N LYS A 6 11.25 -65.54 12.09
CA LYS A 6 11.23 -66.00 10.70
C LYS A 6 10.82 -64.82 9.78
N ARG A 7 11.69 -64.48 8.80
CA ARG A 7 11.34 -63.63 7.68
C ARG A 7 10.39 -64.35 6.75
N LYS A 8 9.23 -63.77 6.48
CA LYS A 8 8.31 -64.18 5.41
C LYS A 8 8.87 -63.64 4.08
N LYS A 9 9.08 -64.53 3.12
CA LYS A 9 9.48 -64.23 1.73
C LYS A 9 8.30 -63.56 1.02
N ALA A 10 8.52 -62.38 0.36
CA ALA A 10 7.56 -61.73 -0.50
C ALA A 10 7.46 -62.49 -1.83
N PRO A 11 6.28 -62.48 -2.49
CA PRO A 11 6.12 -63.12 -3.81
C PRO A 11 6.80 -62.34 -4.89
N ASP A 12 7.38 -63.06 -5.85
CA ASP A 12 8.05 -62.55 -7.05
C ASP A 12 7.02 -61.81 -7.93
N THR A 13 7.31 -60.53 -8.17
CA THR A 13 6.63 -59.77 -9.22
C THR A 13 7.44 -59.89 -10.52
N PRO A 14 6.83 -60.25 -11.64
CA PRO A 14 7.57 -60.34 -12.90
C PRO A 14 8.06 -58.96 -13.39
N ALA A 15 9.27 -58.91 -13.94
CA ALA A 15 9.85 -57.73 -14.49
C ALA A 15 9.05 -57.15 -15.66
N PRO A 16 8.92 -55.82 -15.79
CA PRO A 16 8.25 -55.23 -16.95
C PRO A 16 9.10 -55.39 -18.22
N GLU A 17 8.43 -55.75 -19.32
CA GLU A 17 9.00 -55.84 -20.66
C GLU A 17 9.52 -54.45 -21.11
N PRO A 18 10.60 -54.41 -21.91
CA PRO A 18 11.16 -53.16 -22.42
C PRO A 18 10.21 -52.51 -23.43
N VAL A 19 9.75 -51.30 -23.12
CA VAL A 19 8.98 -50.46 -24.03
C VAL A 19 9.91 -49.95 -25.13
N VAL A 20 9.66 -50.39 -26.38
CA VAL A 20 10.33 -49.84 -27.57
C VAL A 20 9.82 -48.42 -27.79
N PRO A 21 10.69 -47.40 -27.94
CA PRO A 21 10.22 -46.05 -28.24
C PRO A 21 9.67 -46.00 -29.68
N ALA A 22 8.44 -45.47 -29.80
CA ALA A 22 7.81 -45.19 -31.09
C ALA A 22 8.61 -44.14 -31.86
N ALA A 23 8.83 -44.37 -33.14
CA ALA A 23 9.46 -43.43 -34.06
C ALA A 23 8.68 -42.08 -34.14
N PRO A 24 9.34 -40.95 -34.26
CA PRO A 24 8.68 -39.67 -34.43
C PRO A 24 7.92 -39.59 -35.76
N PRO A 25 6.76 -38.92 -35.83
CA PRO A 25 6.02 -38.74 -37.07
C PRO A 25 6.82 -37.85 -38.05
N ALA A 26 6.72 -38.17 -39.34
CA ALA A 26 7.38 -37.45 -40.43
C ALA A 26 6.88 -35.97 -40.47
N PRO A 27 7.72 -35.00 -40.87
CA PRO A 27 7.33 -33.62 -40.95
C PRO A 27 6.28 -33.38 -42.03
N ALA A 28 5.19 -32.72 -41.65
CA ALA A 28 4.16 -32.29 -42.59
C ALA A 28 4.75 -31.27 -43.60
N HIS A 29 4.37 -31.41 -44.86
CA HIS A 29 4.76 -30.53 -45.95
C HIS A 29 4.43 -29.07 -45.64
N ALA A 30 5.39 -28.19 -45.76
CA ALA A 30 5.22 -26.75 -45.73
C ALA A 30 4.38 -26.28 -46.94
N PRO A 31 3.42 -25.40 -46.76
CA PRO A 31 2.74 -24.75 -47.88
C PRO A 31 3.68 -23.76 -48.62
N ALA A 32 3.53 -23.71 -49.95
CA ALA A 32 4.31 -22.85 -50.84
C ALA A 32 4.11 -21.35 -50.50
N PRO A 33 5.11 -20.50 -50.74
CA PRO A 33 5.01 -19.09 -50.46
C PRO A 33 3.98 -18.40 -51.36
N ALA A 34 2.99 -17.70 -50.71
CA ALA A 34 2.08 -16.83 -51.40
C ALA A 34 2.80 -15.65 -52.01
N SER A 35 2.50 -15.33 -53.28
CA SER A 35 3.03 -14.20 -54.07
C SER A 35 2.72 -12.88 -53.36
N ALA A 36 3.70 -11.97 -53.36
CA ALA A 36 3.61 -10.62 -52.82
C ALA A 36 2.55 -9.79 -53.62
N PRO A 37 1.72 -9.00 -52.94
CA PRO A 37 0.85 -8.03 -53.62
C PRO A 37 1.63 -6.81 -54.11
N ALA A 38 1.27 -6.33 -55.30
CA ALA A 38 1.82 -5.13 -55.97
C ALA A 38 1.55 -3.86 -55.14
N PRO A 39 2.36 -2.78 -55.30
CA PRO A 39 2.22 -1.55 -54.57
C PRO A 39 0.96 -0.79 -55.00
N ILE A 40 0.10 -0.49 -54.04
CA ILE A 40 -1.08 0.39 -54.24
C ILE A 40 -0.62 1.83 -54.14
N ALA A 41 -0.91 2.60 -55.20
CA ALA A 41 -0.64 4.02 -55.29
C ALA A 41 -1.41 4.82 -54.22
N ALA A 42 -0.73 5.75 -53.59
CA ALA A 42 -1.31 6.66 -52.62
C ALA A 42 -2.30 7.63 -53.29
N ALA A 43 -3.53 7.60 -52.85
CA ALA A 43 -4.51 8.67 -53.10
C ALA A 43 -4.60 9.60 -51.89
N PRO A 44 -4.82 10.92 -52.05
CA PRO A 44 -4.81 11.86 -50.96
C PRO A 44 -6.05 11.69 -50.08
N ILE A 45 -5.83 11.54 -48.75
CA ILE A 45 -6.90 11.50 -47.76
C ILE A 45 -7.35 12.93 -47.50
N ALA A 46 -8.56 13.25 -47.98
CA ALA A 46 -9.28 14.46 -47.59
C ALA A 46 -9.66 14.33 -46.08
N ALA A 47 -9.50 15.43 -45.37
CA ALA A 47 -9.93 15.58 -44.00
C ALA A 47 -11.45 15.41 -43.88
N GLU A 48 -11.91 14.41 -43.14
CA GLU A 48 -13.21 14.45 -42.48
C GLU A 48 -13.00 14.38 -40.98
N ALA A 49 -13.31 15.52 -40.37
CA ALA A 49 -13.45 15.67 -38.93
C ALA A 49 -14.79 15.07 -38.48
N SER A 50 -14.80 14.66 -37.22
CA SER A 50 -15.97 14.40 -36.39
C SER A 50 -16.59 12.99 -36.40
N VAL A 51 -16.17 12.16 -35.44
CA VAL A 51 -17.13 11.55 -34.52
C VAL A 51 -16.53 11.61 -33.11
N LEU A 52 -17.06 12.53 -32.33
CA LEU A 52 -16.84 12.61 -30.88
C LEU A 52 -17.43 11.38 -30.24
N HIS A 53 -16.57 10.49 -29.68
CA HIS A 53 -17.01 9.58 -28.66
C HIS A 53 -17.12 10.38 -27.37
N GLU A 54 -18.35 10.64 -26.96
CA GLU A 54 -18.69 11.02 -25.59
C GLU A 54 -18.24 9.91 -24.65
N GLY A 55 -16.99 10.00 -24.17
CA GLY A 55 -16.51 9.27 -23.01
C GLY A 55 -17.19 9.87 -21.79
N ALA A 56 -18.10 9.13 -21.18
CA ALA A 56 -18.74 9.48 -19.92
C ALA A 56 -17.68 9.95 -18.92
N ASN A 57 -17.77 11.22 -18.49
CA ASN A 57 -17.04 11.79 -17.38
C ASN A 57 -17.47 11.06 -16.11
N LEU A 58 -16.71 10.06 -15.67
CA LEU A 58 -16.95 9.26 -14.48
C LEU A 58 -16.63 9.99 -13.16
N PHE A 59 -16.23 11.28 -13.24
CA PHE A 59 -16.00 12.10 -12.06
C PHE A 59 -16.53 13.51 -12.29
N PRO A 60 -17.42 14.03 -11.42
CA PRO A 60 -17.86 15.41 -11.51
C PRO A 60 -16.69 16.34 -11.20
N GLU A 61 -16.26 17.10 -12.20
CA GLU A 61 -15.23 18.13 -12.11
C GLU A 61 -15.89 19.45 -11.66
N THR A 62 -16.36 19.52 -10.42
CA THR A 62 -16.76 20.80 -9.80
C THR A 62 -16.72 20.68 -8.27
N ALA A 63 -15.52 20.57 -7.71
CA ALA A 63 -15.29 21.07 -6.36
C ALA A 63 -14.31 22.25 -6.50
N GLU A 64 -14.75 23.43 -6.13
CA GLU A 64 -13.89 24.62 -6.04
C GLU A 64 -12.64 24.23 -5.24
N ARG A 65 -11.46 24.37 -5.85
CA ARG A 65 -10.19 24.07 -5.19
C ARG A 65 -9.99 25.09 -4.07
N PRO A 66 -9.69 24.66 -2.84
CA PRO A 66 -9.39 25.60 -1.77
C PRO A 66 -8.24 26.51 -2.19
N THR A 67 -8.43 27.82 -2.10
CA THR A 67 -7.51 28.84 -2.59
C THR A 67 -6.40 29.18 -1.62
N THR A 68 -6.59 28.87 -0.33
CA THR A 68 -5.62 29.14 0.74
C THR A 68 -5.19 27.86 1.46
N GLU A 69 -3.99 27.88 2.05
CA GLU A 69 -3.51 26.75 2.86
C GLU A 69 -4.40 26.48 4.08
N LEU A 70 -5.01 27.52 4.65
CA LEU A 70 -5.93 27.38 5.75
C LEU A 70 -7.23 26.67 5.34
N GLU A 71 -7.78 27.00 4.18
CA GLU A 71 -8.97 26.34 3.61
C GLU A 71 -8.67 24.86 3.28
N LYS A 72 -7.51 24.57 2.70
CA LYS A 72 -7.06 23.20 2.44
C LYS A 72 -6.96 22.39 3.74
N LYS A 73 -6.36 22.96 4.79
CA LYS A 73 -6.22 22.31 6.10
C LYS A 73 -7.57 22.07 6.77
N THR A 74 -8.48 23.05 6.74
CA THR A 74 -9.83 22.94 7.31
C THR A 74 -10.64 21.87 6.56
N SER A 75 -10.57 21.86 5.24
CA SER A 75 -11.23 20.87 4.40
C SER A 75 -10.67 19.46 4.63
N TRP A 76 -9.36 19.32 4.78
CA TRP A 76 -8.70 18.05 5.13
C TRP A 76 -9.15 17.53 6.48
N MET A 77 -9.10 18.36 7.53
CA MET A 77 -9.51 17.97 8.89
C MET A 77 -10.98 17.54 8.93
N ALA A 78 -11.87 18.22 8.19
CA ALA A 78 -13.27 17.83 8.09
C ALA A 78 -13.44 16.43 7.45
N ARG A 79 -12.69 16.13 6.39
CA ARG A 79 -12.68 14.80 5.76
C ARG A 79 -12.11 13.71 6.68
N LEU A 80 -11.01 14.01 7.38
CA LEU A 80 -10.41 13.07 8.34
C LEU A 80 -11.38 12.77 9.49
N LYS A 81 -12.03 13.79 10.08
CA LYS A 81 -13.07 13.60 11.11
C LYS A 81 -14.26 12.79 10.58
N ALA A 82 -14.72 13.08 9.36
CA ALA A 82 -15.80 12.31 8.74
C ALA A 82 -15.39 10.86 8.51
N GLY A 83 -14.17 10.61 8.05
CA GLY A 83 -13.61 9.28 7.83
C GLY A 83 -13.54 8.45 9.11
N LEU A 84 -13.08 9.05 10.20
CA LEU A 84 -12.88 8.38 11.48
C LEU A 84 -14.13 8.46 12.41
N SER A 85 -15.25 9.00 11.92
CA SER A 85 -16.44 9.30 12.75
C SER A 85 -16.98 8.08 13.52
N LYS A 86 -16.95 6.88 12.93
CA LYS A 86 -17.40 5.65 13.60
C LYS A 86 -16.52 5.29 14.78
N THR A 87 -15.20 5.37 14.63
CA THR A 87 -14.24 5.12 15.72
C THR A 87 -14.37 6.23 16.77
N SER A 88 -14.43 7.49 16.34
CA SER A 88 -14.55 8.66 17.20
C SER A 88 -15.80 8.63 18.06
N SER A 89 -16.96 8.30 17.48
CA SER A 89 -18.23 8.21 18.23
C SER A 89 -18.15 7.19 19.35
N ASN A 90 -17.56 6.03 19.11
CA ASN A 90 -17.43 4.96 20.10
C ASN A 90 -16.56 5.39 21.30
N LEU A 91 -15.50 6.14 21.06
CA LEU A 91 -14.57 6.57 22.12
C LEU A 91 -15.04 7.84 22.82
N SER A 92 -15.54 8.83 22.07
CA SER A 92 -15.90 10.14 22.64
C SER A 92 -17.15 10.11 23.52
N LEU A 93 -18.11 9.23 23.18
CA LEU A 93 -19.35 9.08 23.95
C LEU A 93 -19.10 8.57 25.37
N LEU A 94 -18.02 7.80 25.60
CA LEU A 94 -17.68 7.26 26.92
C LEU A 94 -17.35 8.33 27.95
N PHE A 95 -16.97 9.53 27.51
CA PHE A 95 -16.66 10.65 28.40
C PHE A 95 -17.84 11.56 28.73
N VAL A 96 -19.01 11.33 28.11
CA VAL A 96 -20.17 12.20 28.32
C VAL A 96 -20.89 11.86 29.65
N GLY A 97 -20.69 12.71 30.67
CA GLY A 97 -21.28 12.48 32.00
C GLY A 97 -20.68 11.30 32.78
N ALA A 98 -19.56 10.76 32.33
CA ALA A 98 -18.92 9.62 32.96
C ALA A 98 -18.31 9.98 34.33
N ARG A 99 -18.34 9.02 35.23
CA ARG A 99 -17.55 9.05 36.47
C ARG A 99 -16.20 8.40 36.22
N ILE A 100 -15.19 8.85 36.96
CA ILE A 100 -13.84 8.26 36.86
C ILE A 100 -13.78 7.08 37.85
N ASP A 101 -14.27 5.94 37.43
CA ASP A 101 -14.34 4.69 38.16
C ASP A 101 -13.81 3.52 37.29
N GLU A 102 -13.91 2.32 37.80
CA GLU A 102 -13.41 1.13 37.09
C GLU A 102 -14.25 0.84 35.83
N ASP A 103 -15.55 1.13 35.87
CA ASP A 103 -16.46 0.92 34.74
C ASP A 103 -16.01 1.73 33.51
N LEU A 104 -15.58 2.99 33.71
CA LEU A 104 -15.03 3.82 32.62
C LEU A 104 -13.80 3.19 31.96
N TYR A 105 -12.89 2.60 32.77
CA TYR A 105 -11.69 1.96 32.21
C TYR A 105 -12.01 0.67 31.48
N GLU A 106 -12.97 -0.11 31.93
CA GLU A 106 -13.45 -1.31 31.23
C GLU A 106 -14.13 -0.95 29.90
N GLU A 107 -14.94 0.11 29.88
CA GLU A 107 -15.56 0.60 28.65
C GLU A 107 -14.51 1.15 27.67
N LEU A 108 -13.50 1.88 28.14
CA LEU A 108 -12.39 2.36 27.32
C LEU A 108 -11.57 1.21 26.75
N GLU A 109 -11.30 0.17 27.56
CA GLU A 109 -10.61 -1.02 27.09
C GLU A 109 -11.37 -1.69 25.95
N ALA A 110 -12.66 -1.93 26.14
CA ALA A 110 -13.52 -2.51 25.11
C ALA A 110 -13.54 -1.66 23.83
N ALA A 111 -13.65 -0.34 23.95
CA ALA A 111 -13.69 0.55 22.80
C ALA A 111 -12.35 0.62 22.03
N LEU A 112 -11.23 0.63 22.73
CA LEU A 112 -9.89 0.57 22.13
C LEU A 112 -9.67 -0.76 21.41
N LEU A 113 -10.04 -1.88 22.01
CA LEU A 113 -9.97 -3.19 21.37
C LEU A 113 -10.88 -3.29 20.15
N MET A 114 -12.11 -2.78 20.24
CA MET A 114 -13.05 -2.72 19.11
C MET A 114 -12.55 -1.84 17.96
N SER A 115 -11.73 -0.84 18.26
CA SER A 115 -11.08 0.00 17.24
C SER A 115 -9.83 -0.65 16.61
N ASP A 116 -9.51 -1.89 16.95
CA ASP A 116 -8.31 -2.61 16.53
C ASP A 116 -6.97 -2.00 17.04
N ALA A 117 -6.99 -1.28 18.18
CA ALA A 117 -5.76 -0.79 18.82
C ALA A 117 -4.83 -1.93 19.28
N GLY A 118 -5.39 -3.13 19.48
CA GLY A 118 -4.66 -4.32 19.93
C GLY A 118 -4.38 -4.30 21.44
N MET A 119 -4.13 -5.47 22.01
CA MET A 119 -3.96 -5.64 23.45
C MET A 119 -2.79 -4.80 24.00
N ASP A 120 -1.60 -4.92 23.40
CA ASP A 120 -0.38 -4.25 23.89
C ASP A 120 -0.51 -2.72 23.96
N ALA A 121 -1.16 -2.10 22.95
CA ALA A 121 -1.38 -0.65 22.96
C ALA A 121 -2.49 -0.25 23.94
N THR A 122 -3.56 -1.04 24.04
CA THR A 122 -4.66 -0.82 24.97
C THR A 122 -4.19 -0.87 26.42
N GLU A 123 -3.51 -1.93 26.83
CA GLU A 123 -2.94 -2.07 28.18
C GLU A 123 -1.97 -0.92 28.51
N HIS A 124 -1.10 -0.56 27.57
CA HIS A 124 -0.18 0.56 27.76
C HIS A 124 -0.92 1.87 27.98
N LEU A 125 -1.87 2.21 27.09
CA LEU A 125 -2.63 3.47 27.18
C LEU A 125 -3.43 3.57 28.48
N LEU A 126 -4.12 2.49 28.87
CA LEU A 126 -4.91 2.46 30.11
C LEU A 126 -4.03 2.48 31.35
N GLY A 127 -2.90 1.78 31.34
CA GLY A 127 -1.94 1.80 32.44
C GLY A 127 -1.40 3.21 32.68
N GLU A 128 -0.94 3.89 31.62
CA GLU A 128 -0.47 5.27 31.69
C GLU A 128 -1.59 6.26 32.04
N LEU A 129 -2.81 6.04 31.54
CA LEU A 129 -3.95 6.86 31.87
C LEU A 129 -4.29 6.78 33.35
N ARG A 130 -4.37 5.56 33.93
CA ARG A 130 -4.60 5.34 35.36
C ARG A 130 -3.52 6.01 36.20
N ARG A 131 -2.27 5.91 35.80
CA ARG A 131 -1.14 6.58 36.46
C ARG A 131 -1.32 8.10 36.45
N LYS A 132 -1.59 8.69 35.27
CA LYS A 132 -1.80 10.13 35.12
C LYS A 132 -3.00 10.64 35.93
N VAL A 133 -4.13 9.94 35.90
CA VAL A 133 -5.32 10.30 36.68
C VAL A 133 -4.99 10.39 38.16
N LYS A 134 -4.18 9.47 38.69
CA LYS A 134 -3.78 9.42 40.10
C LYS A 134 -2.75 10.51 40.43
N GLU A 135 -1.73 10.71 39.61
CA GLU A 135 -0.64 11.67 39.83
C GLU A 135 -1.15 13.12 39.72
N ASP A 136 -1.90 13.44 38.67
CA ASP A 136 -2.41 14.78 38.36
C ASP A 136 -3.74 15.05 39.07
N LYS A 137 -4.30 14.07 39.79
CA LYS A 137 -5.57 14.15 40.53
C LYS A 137 -6.72 14.64 39.61
N LEU A 138 -6.85 14.03 38.44
CA LEU A 138 -7.90 14.40 37.49
C LEU A 138 -9.28 14.01 38.06
N LEU A 139 -10.20 14.97 38.11
CA LEU A 139 -11.50 14.81 38.79
C LEU A 139 -12.69 14.79 37.85
N ASP A 140 -12.49 15.14 36.57
CA ASP A 140 -13.56 15.18 35.59
C ASP A 140 -13.20 14.40 34.31
N ALA A 141 -14.25 13.92 33.64
CA ALA A 141 -14.11 13.10 32.44
C ALA A 141 -13.45 13.86 31.26
N ALA A 142 -13.59 15.17 31.20
CA ALA A 142 -12.96 15.98 30.15
C ALA A 142 -11.43 16.04 30.32
N ALA A 143 -10.96 16.16 31.57
CA ALA A 143 -9.54 16.09 31.89
C ALA A 143 -8.96 14.70 31.58
N VAL A 144 -9.70 13.61 31.90
CA VAL A 144 -9.29 12.23 31.55
C VAL A 144 -9.24 12.04 30.03
N LYS A 145 -10.22 12.56 29.27
CA LYS A 145 -10.20 12.56 27.80
C LYS A 145 -8.97 13.29 27.25
N ALA A 146 -8.67 14.47 27.80
CA ALA A 146 -7.49 15.23 27.40
C ALA A 146 -6.18 14.48 27.69
N ALA A 147 -6.10 13.80 28.84
CA ALA A 147 -4.97 12.94 29.18
C ALA A 147 -4.82 11.76 28.22
N LEU A 148 -5.90 11.05 27.90
CA LEU A 148 -5.87 9.96 26.90
C LEU A 148 -5.42 10.48 25.54
N LYS A 149 -5.93 11.64 25.11
CA LYS A 149 -5.52 12.28 23.86
C LYS A 149 -4.02 12.56 23.84
N ALA A 150 -3.45 13.13 24.90
CA ALA A 150 -2.02 13.37 25.00
C ALA A 150 -1.19 12.08 24.94
N LEU A 151 -1.61 11.02 25.63
CA LEU A 151 -0.96 9.71 25.60
C LEU A 151 -1.02 9.05 24.22
N MET A 152 -2.12 9.18 23.51
CA MET A 152 -2.23 8.69 22.14
C MET A 152 -1.33 9.46 21.17
N ILE A 153 -1.20 10.77 21.32
CA ILE A 153 -0.26 11.58 20.52
C ILE A 153 1.17 11.12 20.79
N GLU A 154 1.55 10.97 22.06
CA GLU A 154 2.88 10.48 22.46
C GLU A 154 3.18 9.10 21.87
N LEU A 155 2.21 8.18 21.90
CA LEU A 155 2.32 6.86 21.32
C LEU A 155 2.52 6.88 19.80
N LEU A 156 1.82 7.77 19.08
CA LEU A 156 1.84 7.84 17.62
C LEU A 156 2.97 8.73 17.07
N GLN A 157 3.55 9.62 17.87
CA GLN A 157 4.61 10.54 17.47
C GLN A 157 5.80 9.87 16.75
N PRO A 158 6.29 8.68 17.18
CA PRO A 158 7.38 7.99 16.49
C PRO A 158 7.04 7.57 15.05
N LEU A 159 5.76 7.43 14.71
CA LEU A 159 5.31 7.10 13.36
C LEU A 159 5.33 8.33 12.43
N GLN A 160 5.32 9.54 12.98
CA GLN A 160 5.31 10.77 12.20
C GLN A 160 6.70 11.12 11.73
N LYS A 161 7.00 10.83 10.46
CA LYS A 161 8.23 11.24 9.79
C LYS A 161 7.90 11.77 8.39
N PRO A 162 8.50 12.86 7.95
CA PRO A 162 8.35 13.31 6.58
C PRO A 162 9.08 12.38 5.62
N LEU A 163 8.55 12.23 4.41
CA LEU A 163 9.30 11.65 3.29
C LEU A 163 10.33 12.68 2.82
N GLU A 164 11.60 12.31 2.83
CA GLU A 164 12.67 13.22 2.47
C GLU A 164 12.96 13.18 0.96
N LEU A 165 12.75 14.31 0.29
CA LEU A 165 13.04 14.51 -1.13
C LEU A 165 14.45 15.12 -1.32
N GLY A 166 15.04 14.93 -2.51
CA GLY A 166 16.32 15.56 -2.88
C GLY A 166 17.57 14.94 -2.25
N ARG A 167 17.47 13.83 -1.49
CA ARG A 167 18.65 13.11 -0.96
C ARG A 167 19.32 12.22 -1.99
N HIS A 168 18.56 11.77 -2.99
CA HIS A 168 18.99 10.85 -4.04
C HIS A 168 18.43 11.29 -5.38
N GLU A 169 19.20 11.16 -6.44
CA GLU A 169 18.86 11.53 -7.82
C GLU A 169 19.07 10.35 -8.76
N PRO A 170 17.99 9.60 -9.07
CA PRO A 170 16.62 9.69 -8.55
C PRO A 170 16.42 9.10 -7.15
N LEU A 171 15.43 9.60 -6.40
CA LEU A 171 14.85 8.89 -5.27
C LEU A 171 14.06 7.68 -5.81
N VAL A 172 14.54 6.48 -5.55
CA VAL A 172 13.89 5.24 -6.01
C VAL A 172 13.00 4.69 -4.91
N MET A 173 11.69 4.58 -5.17
CA MET A 173 10.68 4.10 -4.24
C MET A 173 10.06 2.80 -4.76
N MET A 174 10.13 1.74 -3.98
CA MET A 174 9.43 0.47 -4.25
C MET A 174 8.13 0.45 -3.44
N ILE A 175 6.97 0.35 -4.11
CA ILE A 175 5.66 0.36 -3.47
C ILE A 175 5.07 -1.05 -3.49
N SER A 176 4.84 -1.61 -2.29
CA SER A 176 4.32 -2.96 -2.06
C SER A 176 3.00 -2.93 -1.30
N GLY A 177 2.35 -4.10 -1.17
CA GLY A 177 1.09 -4.27 -0.43
C GLY A 177 0.17 -5.28 -1.10
N VAL A 178 -0.85 -5.73 -0.39
CA VAL A 178 -1.81 -6.73 -0.90
C VAL A 178 -2.71 -6.16 -2.00
N ASN A 179 -3.37 -7.05 -2.75
CA ASN A 179 -4.38 -6.61 -3.73
C ASN A 179 -5.54 -5.91 -3.03
N GLY A 180 -5.99 -4.82 -3.62
CA GLY A 180 -7.07 -3.99 -3.07
C GLY A 180 -6.64 -3.00 -2.00
N ALA A 181 -5.38 -3.00 -1.52
CA ALA A 181 -4.90 -2.01 -0.56
C ALA A 181 -4.77 -0.59 -1.14
N GLY A 182 -4.94 -0.40 -2.45
CA GLY A 182 -4.89 0.93 -3.08
C GLY A 182 -3.52 1.35 -3.62
N LYS A 183 -2.57 0.42 -3.85
CA LYS A 183 -1.22 0.73 -4.34
C LYS A 183 -1.20 1.63 -5.58
N THR A 184 -1.78 1.17 -6.67
CA THR A 184 -1.77 1.89 -7.96
C THR A 184 -2.42 3.28 -7.85
N THR A 185 -3.52 3.39 -7.09
CA THR A 185 -4.18 4.68 -6.79
C THR A 185 -3.26 5.58 -5.95
N THR A 186 -2.60 5.03 -4.94
CA THR A 186 -1.64 5.75 -4.09
C THR A 186 -0.48 6.28 -4.92
N ILE A 187 0.10 5.46 -5.81
CA ILE A 187 1.19 5.88 -6.71
C ILE A 187 0.75 7.06 -7.58
N GLY A 188 -0.47 7.00 -8.15
CA GLY A 188 -1.00 8.10 -8.94
C GLY A 188 -1.17 9.40 -8.14
N LYS A 189 -1.65 9.31 -6.89
CA LYS A 189 -1.78 10.45 -5.98
C LYS A 189 -0.42 10.99 -5.53
N LEU A 190 0.52 10.10 -5.17
CA LEU A 190 1.87 10.48 -4.81
C LEU A 190 2.60 11.16 -5.97
N ALA A 191 2.44 10.68 -7.21
CA ALA A 191 3.03 11.32 -8.38
C ALA A 191 2.57 12.77 -8.51
N LYS A 192 1.27 13.03 -8.32
CA LYS A 192 0.74 14.40 -8.32
C LYS A 192 1.24 15.22 -7.13
N HIS A 193 1.33 14.59 -5.96
CA HIS A 193 1.87 15.25 -4.77
C HIS A 193 3.34 15.66 -4.96
N MET A 194 4.20 14.77 -5.49
CA MET A 194 5.60 15.08 -5.79
C MET A 194 5.72 16.23 -6.80
N GLN A 195 4.88 16.24 -7.84
CA GLN A 195 4.85 17.35 -8.81
C GLN A 195 4.47 18.70 -8.18
N SER A 196 3.69 18.72 -7.10
CA SER A 196 3.38 19.97 -6.39
C SER A 196 4.57 20.54 -5.61
N PHE A 197 5.65 19.77 -5.48
CA PHE A 197 6.97 20.19 -4.97
C PHE A 197 8.01 20.27 -6.10
N ASP A 198 7.58 20.52 -7.34
CA ASP A 198 8.42 20.66 -8.53
C ASP A 198 9.30 19.43 -8.83
N GLN A 199 8.92 18.24 -8.33
CA GLN A 199 9.67 17.02 -8.60
C GLN A 199 9.19 16.37 -9.91
N SER A 200 10.13 16.05 -10.79
CA SER A 200 9.89 15.19 -11.95
C SER A 200 9.75 13.73 -11.52
N VAL A 201 8.77 13.03 -12.09
CA VAL A 201 8.40 11.68 -11.68
C VAL A 201 8.43 10.72 -12.86
N LEU A 202 8.88 9.49 -12.61
CA LEU A 202 8.78 8.36 -13.53
C LEU A 202 8.13 7.18 -12.80
N LEU A 203 7.20 6.49 -13.47
CA LEU A 203 6.48 5.34 -12.92
C LEU A 203 6.93 4.05 -13.62
N ALA A 204 6.95 2.94 -12.88
CA ALA A 204 7.20 1.60 -13.40
C ALA A 204 6.04 0.66 -13.10
N ALA A 205 5.47 0.04 -14.13
CA ALA A 205 4.38 -0.94 -14.00
C ALA A 205 4.94 -2.34 -13.72
N GLY A 206 5.40 -2.58 -12.49
CA GLY A 206 5.96 -3.86 -12.05
C GLY A 206 4.90 -4.92 -11.69
N ASP A 207 3.59 -4.60 -11.60
CA ASP A 207 2.52 -5.62 -11.55
C ASP A 207 2.25 -6.15 -12.96
N THR A 208 3.18 -6.95 -13.50
CA THR A 208 3.13 -7.46 -14.87
C THR A 208 2.09 -8.59 -15.04
N PHE A 209 1.62 -9.17 -13.95
CA PHE A 209 0.62 -10.25 -13.97
C PHE A 209 -0.81 -9.76 -14.19
N ARG A 210 -1.07 -8.47 -13.95
CA ARG A 210 -2.39 -7.87 -14.05
C ARG A 210 -2.44 -6.80 -15.13
N ALA A 211 -2.99 -7.16 -16.31
CA ALA A 211 -3.15 -6.21 -17.41
C ALA A 211 -3.90 -4.93 -16.97
N ALA A 212 -5.00 -5.08 -16.23
CA ALA A 212 -5.78 -3.96 -15.72
C ALA A 212 -5.00 -3.04 -14.74
N ALA A 213 -4.06 -3.58 -13.93
CA ALA A 213 -3.24 -2.75 -13.05
C ALA A 213 -2.26 -1.90 -13.85
N ARG A 214 -1.64 -2.49 -14.89
CA ARG A 214 -0.77 -1.76 -15.81
C ARG A 214 -1.53 -0.66 -16.55
N GLU A 215 -2.72 -0.97 -17.10
CA GLU A 215 -3.56 0.01 -17.77
C GLU A 215 -3.98 1.14 -16.83
N GLN A 216 -4.36 0.82 -15.60
CA GLN A 216 -4.67 1.81 -14.57
C GLN A 216 -3.49 2.74 -14.29
N LEU A 217 -2.27 2.18 -14.16
CA LEU A 217 -1.07 2.99 -13.95
C LEU A 217 -0.76 3.90 -15.16
N MET A 218 -0.98 3.40 -16.38
CA MET A 218 -0.84 4.20 -17.61
C MET A 218 -1.83 5.36 -17.64
N VAL A 219 -3.09 5.14 -17.23
CA VAL A 219 -4.09 6.21 -17.10
C VAL A 219 -3.63 7.27 -16.08
N TRP A 220 -3.08 6.85 -14.92
CA TRP A 220 -2.49 7.78 -13.96
C TRP A 220 -1.30 8.55 -14.54
N GLY A 221 -0.43 7.87 -15.31
CA GLY A 221 0.67 8.52 -16.02
C GLY A 221 0.18 9.61 -16.99
N GLN A 222 -0.84 9.29 -17.79
CA GLN A 222 -1.46 10.26 -18.71
C GLN A 222 -2.08 11.46 -17.98
N ARG A 223 -2.87 11.21 -16.92
CA ARG A 223 -3.51 12.27 -16.13
C ARG A 223 -2.52 13.22 -15.48
N ASN A 224 -1.40 12.71 -15.01
CA ASN A 224 -0.37 13.49 -14.34
C ASN A 224 0.73 13.96 -15.29
N ASN A 225 0.65 13.64 -16.59
CA ASN A 225 1.72 13.88 -17.57
C ASN A 225 3.07 13.30 -17.10
N VAL A 226 3.04 12.03 -16.65
CA VAL A 226 4.20 11.28 -16.12
C VAL A 226 4.51 10.09 -17.03
N THR A 227 5.79 9.89 -17.36
CA THR A 227 6.24 8.72 -18.12
C THR A 227 6.04 7.45 -17.31
N VAL A 228 5.48 6.40 -17.96
CA VAL A 228 5.30 5.07 -17.40
C VAL A 228 6.14 4.06 -18.17
N ILE A 229 7.07 3.40 -17.51
CA ILE A 229 7.81 2.25 -18.05
C ILE A 229 6.98 1.00 -17.82
N SER A 230 6.66 0.29 -18.89
CA SER A 230 5.85 -0.94 -18.85
C SER A 230 6.28 -1.92 -19.93
N GLN A 231 6.07 -3.21 -19.66
CA GLN A 231 6.23 -4.28 -20.64
C GLN A 231 4.94 -5.11 -20.73
N GLN A 232 4.57 -5.57 -21.91
CA GLN A 232 3.32 -6.34 -22.10
C GLN A 232 3.35 -7.71 -21.42
N SER A 233 4.51 -8.36 -21.44
CA SER A 233 4.81 -9.58 -20.71
C SER A 233 6.28 -9.52 -20.34
N GLY A 234 6.59 -9.57 -19.06
CA GLY A 234 7.98 -9.44 -18.66
C GLY A 234 8.19 -9.75 -17.17
N ASP A 235 9.45 -9.93 -16.82
CA ASP A 235 9.88 -10.07 -15.44
C ASP A 235 9.68 -8.71 -14.73
N PRO A 236 8.89 -8.65 -13.64
CA PRO A 236 8.74 -7.45 -12.82
C PRO A 236 10.07 -6.77 -12.45
N ALA A 237 11.10 -7.60 -12.19
CA ALA A 237 12.41 -7.10 -11.84
C ALA A 237 13.12 -6.41 -13.04
N ALA A 238 12.89 -6.86 -14.27
CA ALA A 238 13.43 -6.21 -15.47
C ALA A 238 12.76 -4.83 -15.67
N VAL A 239 11.43 -4.75 -15.54
CA VAL A 239 10.71 -3.48 -15.61
C VAL A 239 11.22 -2.48 -14.57
N ALA A 240 11.46 -2.95 -13.34
CA ALA A 240 11.99 -2.11 -12.27
C ALA A 240 13.42 -1.62 -12.58
N PHE A 241 14.28 -2.49 -13.11
CA PHE A 241 15.62 -2.13 -13.53
C PHE A 241 15.64 -1.09 -14.65
N ASP A 242 14.83 -1.31 -15.68
CA ASP A 242 14.71 -0.39 -16.83
C ASP A 242 14.20 0.98 -16.40
N ALA A 243 13.27 1.02 -15.45
CA ALA A 243 12.77 2.26 -14.90
C ALA A 243 13.84 3.04 -14.14
N VAL A 244 14.67 2.37 -13.33
CA VAL A 244 15.78 3.01 -12.61
C VAL A 244 16.82 3.54 -13.62
N GLN A 245 17.18 2.77 -14.64
CA GLN A 245 18.12 3.22 -15.67
C GLN A 245 17.55 4.41 -16.48
N SER A 246 16.25 4.35 -16.83
CA SER A 246 15.58 5.43 -17.52
C SER A 246 15.50 6.70 -16.67
N GLY A 247 15.21 6.58 -15.37
CA GLY A 247 15.18 7.69 -14.43
C GLY A 247 16.54 8.40 -14.33
N LYS A 248 17.60 7.62 -14.15
CA LYS A 248 18.99 8.14 -14.15
C LYS A 248 19.34 8.87 -15.45
N ALA A 249 19.06 8.22 -16.59
CA ALA A 249 19.42 8.79 -17.90
C ALA A 249 18.66 10.08 -18.22
N ARG A 250 17.48 10.26 -17.66
CA ARG A 250 16.63 11.46 -17.87
C ARG A 250 16.82 12.55 -16.81
N GLY A 251 17.60 12.29 -15.76
CA GLY A 251 17.71 13.20 -14.62
C GLY A 251 16.36 13.38 -13.90
N THR A 252 15.58 12.30 -13.77
CA THR A 252 14.28 12.32 -13.06
C THR A 252 14.53 12.35 -11.57
N ASP A 253 13.74 13.16 -10.82
CA ASP A 253 13.94 13.30 -9.37
C ASP A 253 13.40 12.09 -8.60
N VAL A 254 12.28 11.50 -9.03
CA VAL A 254 11.62 10.39 -8.34
C VAL A 254 11.25 9.25 -9.29
N VAL A 255 11.62 8.03 -8.97
CA VAL A 255 11.17 6.80 -9.66
C VAL A 255 10.33 5.97 -8.72
N MET A 256 9.05 5.74 -9.06
CA MET A 256 8.14 4.91 -8.27
C MET A 256 7.82 3.61 -8.99
N ILE A 257 7.98 2.48 -8.31
CA ILE A 257 7.81 1.13 -8.85
C ILE A 257 6.59 0.49 -8.21
N ASP A 258 5.51 0.31 -9.00
CA ASP A 258 4.34 -0.49 -8.60
C ASP A 258 4.70 -1.98 -8.62
N THR A 259 4.28 -2.74 -7.63
CA THR A 259 4.55 -4.18 -7.55
C THR A 259 3.27 -4.99 -7.44
N ALA A 260 3.33 -6.27 -7.77
CA ALA A 260 2.24 -7.19 -7.56
C ALA A 260 1.81 -7.24 -6.09
N GLY A 261 0.53 -7.46 -5.84
CA GLY A 261 -0.05 -7.44 -4.49
C GLY A 261 -0.81 -8.71 -4.14
N ARG A 262 -0.20 -9.86 -4.34
CA ARG A 262 -0.79 -11.13 -3.93
C ARG A 262 -0.81 -11.24 -2.40
N LEU A 263 -1.62 -12.16 -1.86
CA LEU A 263 -1.70 -12.36 -0.41
C LEU A 263 -0.34 -12.69 0.20
N PRO A 264 0.00 -12.13 1.39
CA PRO A 264 1.31 -12.30 2.03
C PRO A 264 1.64 -13.74 2.44
N THR A 265 0.62 -14.61 2.58
CA THR A 265 0.80 -16.04 2.85
C THR A 265 1.41 -16.82 1.68
N GLN A 266 1.54 -16.22 0.51
CA GLN A 266 2.19 -16.82 -0.65
C GLN A 266 3.69 -16.54 -0.60
N LEU A 267 4.49 -17.51 -0.21
CA LEU A 267 5.95 -17.43 -0.18
C LEU A 267 6.52 -16.89 -1.52
N HIS A 268 5.93 -17.25 -2.64
CA HIS A 268 6.34 -16.78 -3.96
C HIS A 268 6.27 -15.26 -4.13
N LEU A 269 5.26 -14.59 -3.53
CA LEU A 269 5.20 -13.13 -3.59
C LEU A 269 6.40 -12.48 -2.87
N MET A 270 6.71 -12.95 -1.67
CA MET A 270 7.81 -12.38 -0.89
C MET A 270 9.16 -12.60 -1.59
N GLU A 271 9.38 -13.77 -2.19
CA GLU A 271 10.58 -14.03 -2.97
C GLU A 271 10.66 -13.17 -4.25
N GLU A 272 9.53 -12.92 -4.92
CA GLU A 272 9.46 -12.02 -6.06
C GLU A 272 9.80 -10.58 -5.64
N LEU A 273 9.21 -10.09 -4.55
CA LEU A 273 9.50 -8.74 -4.05
C LEU A 273 10.96 -8.57 -3.62
N LYS A 274 11.54 -9.57 -2.95
CA LYS A 274 12.98 -9.61 -2.64
C LYS A 274 13.85 -9.59 -3.90
N LYS A 275 13.44 -10.33 -4.95
CA LYS A 275 14.12 -10.31 -6.25
C LYS A 275 14.09 -8.93 -6.87
N ILE A 276 12.90 -8.28 -6.90
CA ILE A 276 12.74 -6.92 -7.43
C ILE A 276 13.64 -5.95 -6.64
N LYS A 277 13.60 -5.95 -5.32
CA LYS A 277 14.43 -5.10 -4.45
C LYS A 277 15.92 -5.27 -4.76
N ARG A 278 16.38 -6.51 -4.84
CA ARG A 278 17.79 -6.82 -5.18
C ARG A 278 18.19 -6.33 -6.57
N VAL A 279 17.29 -6.43 -7.55
CA VAL A 279 17.56 -6.00 -8.94
C VAL A 279 17.55 -4.48 -9.06
N ILE A 280 16.69 -3.78 -8.35
CA ILE A 280 16.72 -2.32 -8.21
C ILE A 280 18.10 -1.88 -7.69
N GLY A 281 18.63 -2.52 -6.63
CA GLY A 281 19.97 -2.26 -6.09
C GLY A 281 21.12 -2.48 -7.08
N LYS A 282 20.94 -3.36 -8.09
CA LYS A 282 21.91 -3.48 -9.19
C LYS A 282 21.83 -2.34 -10.20
N GLY A 283 20.67 -1.71 -10.34
CA GLY A 283 20.46 -0.56 -11.21
C GLY A 283 21.03 0.74 -10.63
N MET A 284 21.00 0.85 -9.31
CA MET A 284 21.50 2.00 -8.56
C MET A 284 21.91 1.56 -7.16
N ASP A 285 23.15 1.86 -6.77
CA ASP A 285 23.66 1.49 -5.45
C ASP A 285 22.84 2.17 -4.33
N GLY A 286 22.53 1.43 -3.27
CA GLY A 286 21.68 1.87 -2.19
C GLY A 286 20.18 1.89 -2.48
N ALA A 287 19.73 1.71 -3.74
CA ALA A 287 18.31 1.66 -4.08
C ALA A 287 17.70 0.25 -3.84
N PRO A 288 16.38 0.17 -3.59
CA PRO A 288 15.45 1.28 -3.40
C PRO A 288 15.74 2.05 -2.12
N HIS A 289 15.71 3.38 -2.19
CA HIS A 289 15.93 4.25 -1.03
C HIS A 289 14.73 4.20 -0.08
N GLU A 290 13.53 4.04 -0.67
CA GLU A 290 12.29 3.86 0.07
C GLU A 290 11.61 2.55 -0.34
N THR A 291 11.25 1.76 0.66
CA THR A 291 10.45 0.53 0.51
C THR A 291 9.15 0.74 1.27
N LEU A 292 8.09 1.11 0.55
CA LEU A 292 6.81 1.46 1.15
C LEU A 292 5.84 0.30 1.10
N LEU A 293 5.08 0.15 2.18
CA LEU A 293 3.93 -0.76 2.23
C LEU A 293 2.64 0.07 2.27
N VAL A 294 1.75 -0.19 1.31
CA VAL A 294 0.39 0.33 1.31
C VAL A 294 -0.53 -0.66 2.01
N ILE A 295 -1.17 -0.22 3.08
CA ILE A 295 -2.12 -1.03 3.87
C ILE A 295 -3.52 -0.42 3.82
N ASP A 296 -4.53 -1.27 3.91
CA ASP A 296 -5.93 -0.89 4.02
C ASP A 296 -6.31 -0.75 5.50
N GLY A 297 -6.63 0.47 5.95
CA GLY A 297 -7.01 0.77 7.33
C GLY A 297 -8.25 0.02 7.82
N ASN A 298 -9.13 -0.44 6.92
CA ASN A 298 -10.29 -1.23 7.30
C ASN A 298 -9.97 -2.67 7.71
N THR A 299 -8.75 -3.15 7.46
CA THR A 299 -8.37 -4.54 7.75
C THR A 299 -7.92 -4.76 9.19
N GLY A 300 -7.75 -3.69 9.97
CA GLY A 300 -7.47 -3.74 11.41
C GLY A 300 -6.24 -4.60 11.74
N GLN A 301 -6.35 -5.56 12.65
CA GLN A 301 -5.24 -6.43 13.06
C GLN A 301 -4.60 -7.21 11.91
N ASN A 302 -5.34 -7.47 10.82
CA ASN A 302 -4.76 -8.06 9.61
C ASN A 302 -3.75 -7.12 8.93
N ALA A 303 -3.94 -5.79 9.03
CA ALA A 303 -2.94 -4.84 8.55
C ALA A 303 -1.63 -4.95 9.35
N LEU A 304 -1.70 -5.09 10.68
CA LEU A 304 -0.51 -5.32 11.51
C LEU A 304 0.22 -6.61 11.13
N ALA A 305 -0.51 -7.70 10.85
CA ALA A 305 0.08 -8.95 10.39
C ALA A 305 0.79 -8.77 9.02
N GLN A 306 0.20 -7.97 8.11
CA GLN A 306 0.83 -7.61 6.84
C GLN A 306 2.11 -6.79 7.08
N VAL A 307 2.07 -5.76 7.94
CA VAL A 307 3.24 -4.95 8.28
C VAL A 307 4.38 -5.84 8.74
N LYS A 308 4.14 -6.76 9.69
CA LYS A 308 5.16 -7.70 10.18
C LYS A 308 5.74 -8.55 9.04
N ALA A 309 4.89 -9.18 8.23
CA ALA A 309 5.33 -10.10 7.18
C ALA A 309 6.13 -9.39 6.07
N PHE A 310 5.70 -8.18 5.67
CA PHE A 310 6.40 -7.39 4.65
C PHE A 310 7.69 -6.78 5.20
N ASP A 311 7.71 -6.33 6.45
CA ASP A 311 8.89 -5.79 7.09
C ASP A 311 9.99 -6.84 7.25
N ASP A 312 9.64 -8.03 7.74
CA ASP A 312 10.57 -9.16 7.86
C ASP A 312 11.17 -9.57 6.50
N ALA A 313 10.40 -9.43 5.40
CA ALA A 313 10.86 -9.78 4.06
C ALA A 313 11.65 -8.66 3.37
N LEU A 314 11.26 -7.40 3.57
CA LEU A 314 11.70 -6.28 2.73
C LEU A 314 12.41 -5.17 3.51
N GLN A 315 12.34 -5.15 4.85
CA GLN A 315 12.84 -4.04 5.67
C GLN A 315 12.21 -2.73 5.20
N LEU A 316 10.97 -2.50 5.62
CA LEU A 316 10.17 -1.35 5.22
C LEU A 316 10.79 -0.05 5.75
N THR A 317 10.74 1.00 4.96
CA THR A 317 11.14 2.35 5.38
C THR A 317 9.95 3.21 5.77
N GLY A 318 8.76 2.90 5.24
CA GLY A 318 7.54 3.65 5.53
C GLY A 318 6.26 2.94 5.14
N LEU A 319 5.16 3.45 5.66
CA LEU A 319 3.80 2.99 5.42
C LEU A 319 2.97 4.07 4.76
N VAL A 320 2.00 3.63 3.96
CA VAL A 320 0.87 4.45 3.52
C VAL A 320 -0.41 3.75 3.96
N VAL A 321 -1.22 4.42 4.77
CA VAL A 321 -2.48 3.86 5.29
C VAL A 321 -3.64 4.44 4.50
N THR A 322 -4.38 3.62 3.79
CA THR A 322 -5.48 4.02 2.92
C THR A 322 -6.84 3.66 3.53
N LYS A 323 -7.91 4.19 2.94
CA LYS A 323 -9.31 3.82 3.25
C LYS A 323 -9.70 4.05 4.71
N LEU A 324 -9.20 5.11 5.30
CA LEU A 324 -9.63 5.52 6.63
C LEU A 324 -11.04 6.13 6.64
N ASP A 325 -11.62 6.34 5.45
CA ASP A 325 -12.98 6.85 5.26
C ASP A 325 -14.02 5.79 5.66
N GLY A 326 -14.70 6.05 6.76
CA GLY A 326 -15.77 5.17 7.27
C GLY A 326 -15.29 3.94 8.05
N THR A 327 -14.02 3.88 8.43
CA THR A 327 -13.48 2.79 9.27
C THR A 327 -13.92 2.92 10.74
N ALA A 328 -14.25 1.77 11.36
CA ALA A 328 -14.35 1.65 12.80
C ALA A 328 -13.02 1.18 13.44
N LYS A 329 -11.96 1.03 12.65
CA LYS A 329 -10.69 0.40 13.02
C LYS A 329 -9.52 1.39 13.06
N GLY A 330 -9.80 2.66 13.39
CA GLY A 330 -8.79 3.72 13.47
C GLY A 330 -7.67 3.47 14.50
N GLY A 331 -7.89 2.58 15.46
CA GLY A 331 -6.89 2.21 16.46
C GLY A 331 -5.69 1.41 15.93
N VAL A 332 -5.76 0.87 14.71
CA VAL A 332 -4.68 0.03 14.14
C VAL A 332 -3.31 0.73 14.11
N LEU A 333 -3.27 2.07 14.02
CA LEU A 333 -2.00 2.81 14.10
C LEU A 333 -1.36 2.72 15.49
N ALA A 334 -2.16 2.65 16.57
CA ALA A 334 -1.65 2.41 17.92
C ALA A 334 -1.02 1.00 18.04
N ALA A 335 -1.65 -0.01 17.43
CA ALA A 335 -1.07 -1.35 17.37
C ALA A 335 0.27 -1.39 16.63
N ILE A 336 0.37 -0.67 15.50
CA ILE A 336 1.62 -0.56 14.73
C ILE A 336 2.69 0.16 15.54
N ALA A 337 2.35 1.28 16.19
CA ALA A 337 3.28 2.06 17.02
C ALA A 337 3.91 1.23 18.15
N ARG A 338 3.13 0.36 18.77
CA ARG A 338 3.61 -0.51 19.85
C ARG A 338 4.42 -1.72 19.38
N THR A 339 4.05 -2.28 18.23
CA THR A 339 4.60 -3.59 17.82
C THR A 339 5.73 -3.46 16.79
N ARG A 340 5.57 -2.56 15.82
CA ARG A 340 6.51 -2.31 14.72
C ARG A 340 6.44 -0.81 14.34
N PRO A 341 7.16 0.07 15.03
CA PRO A 341 7.07 1.52 14.83
C PRO A 341 7.73 1.97 13.52
N ILE A 342 7.16 1.54 12.40
CA ILE A 342 7.57 1.95 11.05
C ILE A 342 6.90 3.29 10.75
N PRO A 343 7.63 4.29 10.20
CA PRO A 343 7.06 5.58 9.85
C PRO A 343 5.82 5.46 8.96
N VAL A 344 4.79 6.25 9.25
CA VAL A 344 3.63 6.44 8.37
C VAL A 344 3.83 7.74 7.62
N TYR A 345 4.13 7.67 6.33
CA TYR A 345 4.37 8.88 5.54
C TYR A 345 3.07 9.55 5.13
N PHE A 346 2.07 8.75 4.73
CA PHE A 346 0.80 9.29 4.24
C PHE A 346 -0.40 8.50 4.77
N ILE A 347 -1.52 9.21 4.91
CA ILE A 347 -2.84 8.62 5.20
C ILE A 347 -3.85 9.05 4.14
N GLY A 348 -4.78 8.15 3.80
CA GLY A 348 -5.81 8.36 2.79
C GLY A 348 -7.22 8.18 3.34
N VAL A 349 -8.09 9.17 3.07
CA VAL A 349 -9.47 9.24 3.55
C VAL A 349 -10.49 9.33 2.41
N GLY A 350 -10.17 8.82 1.23
CA GLY A 350 -11.07 8.84 0.08
C GLY A 350 -10.36 8.70 -1.26
N GLU A 351 -11.09 8.94 -2.35
CA GLU A 351 -10.64 8.67 -3.72
C GLU A 351 -9.98 9.88 -4.41
N LYS A 352 -10.26 11.11 -3.97
CA LYS A 352 -9.72 12.33 -4.58
C LYS A 352 -8.21 12.48 -4.35
N LEU A 353 -7.54 13.29 -5.16
CA LEU A 353 -6.12 13.58 -5.02
C LEU A 353 -5.80 14.17 -3.65
N GLU A 354 -6.63 15.08 -3.19
CA GLU A 354 -6.50 15.79 -1.91
C GLU A 354 -6.80 14.91 -0.69
N ASP A 355 -7.32 13.70 -0.90
CA ASP A 355 -7.64 12.75 0.17
C ASP A 355 -6.42 11.92 0.62
N LEU A 356 -5.25 12.14 0.04
CA LEU A 356 -3.97 11.59 0.50
C LEU A 356 -3.12 12.73 1.04
N GLN A 357 -2.79 12.68 2.33
CA GLN A 357 -2.01 13.71 3.01
C GLN A 357 -0.91 13.10 3.88
N PRO A 358 0.18 13.85 4.17
CA PRO A 358 1.17 13.44 5.14
C PRO A 358 0.52 13.12 6.50
N PHE A 359 1.04 12.10 7.17
CA PHE A 359 0.53 11.73 8.50
C PHE A 359 0.98 12.76 9.55
N ASN A 360 0.02 13.21 10.34
CA ASN A 360 0.23 14.05 11.52
C ASN A 360 -0.48 13.42 12.72
N ALA A 361 0.26 13.12 13.79
CA ALA A 361 -0.25 12.42 14.96
C ALA A 361 -1.30 13.25 15.72
N GLU A 362 -1.09 14.56 15.87
CA GLU A 362 -2.04 15.44 16.55
C GLU A 362 -3.36 15.54 15.79
N GLU A 363 -3.31 15.76 14.46
CA GLU A 363 -4.49 15.85 13.60
C GLU A 363 -5.28 14.54 13.59
N PHE A 364 -4.56 13.42 13.56
CA PHE A 364 -5.18 12.09 13.59
C PHE A 364 -5.90 11.83 14.93
N VAL A 365 -5.23 12.10 16.06
CA VAL A 365 -5.83 11.91 17.39
C VAL A 365 -6.96 12.93 17.64
N GLU A 366 -6.84 14.16 17.13
CA GLU A 366 -7.94 15.14 17.15
C GLU A 366 -9.16 14.65 16.38
N ALA A 367 -8.97 13.97 15.26
CA ALA A 367 -10.09 13.38 14.50
C ALA A 367 -10.68 12.14 15.19
N LEU A 368 -9.87 11.43 16.00
CA LEU A 368 -10.27 10.20 16.67
C LEU A 368 -10.98 10.46 18.00
N LEU A 369 -10.58 11.50 18.75
CA LEU A 369 -11.08 11.81 20.10
C LEU A 369 -11.70 13.21 20.23
N GLY A 370 -11.66 14.00 19.16
CA GLY A 370 -12.08 15.41 19.16
C GLY A 370 -13.57 15.67 19.26
#